data_4796eb85d9c69ff016ebc53f12908aa7
#
_entry.id   4796eb85d9c69ff016ebc53f12908aa7
#
_cell.length_a   1.000
_cell.length_b   1.000
_cell.length_c   1.000
_cell.angle_alpha   90.00
_cell.angle_beta   90.00
_cell.angle_gamma   90.00
#
_symmetry.space_group_name_H-M   'P 1'
#
loop_
_entity.id
_entity.type
_entity.pdbx_description
1 polymer ?
#
loop_
_entity_poly.entity_id
_entity_poly.type
_entity_poly.pdbx_seq_one_letter_code
_entity_poly.pdbx_strand_id
1 'polypeptide(L)'
;LTVCLTLLLCGGALAASLTIHAPEEAKQGSAVKVRVVIDEQLPQLTFTWLGKNIAAPTVADGGHRIAEALLPVPVNADKDLIVQATAGTLTGKATVKVLKVKWPEQQISVKKTFVNPPKEAMKRIDAERKKSSGAINRVTPERYWRGEFQRPVPGVVTSAFGGRRMFNG
;
A
#
# COMPACT_ATOMS: atom_id res chain seq x y z
N LEU A 1 63.57 -3.55 -28.68
CA LEU A 1 62.72 -4.33 -27.79
C LEU A 1 61.66 -3.39 -27.21
N THR A 2 60.45 -3.38 -27.81
CA THR A 2 59.34 -2.49 -27.41
C THR A 2 58.46 -3.23 -26.42
N VAL A 3 58.46 -2.78 -25.14
CA VAL A 3 57.60 -3.33 -24.11
C VAL A 3 56.23 -2.63 -24.19
N CYS A 4 55.21 -3.35 -24.63
CA CYS A 4 53.83 -2.87 -24.62
C CYS A 4 53.23 -3.10 -23.23
N LEU A 5 53.04 -2.00 -22.47
CA LEU A 5 52.41 -2.00 -21.15
C LEU A 5 50.86 -1.93 -21.37
N THR A 6 50.21 -3.09 -21.28
CA THR A 6 48.73 -3.18 -21.30
C THR A 6 48.21 -2.79 -19.91
N LEU A 7 47.63 -1.58 -19.78
CA LEU A 7 46.88 -1.16 -18.63
C LEU A 7 45.52 -1.91 -18.59
N LEU A 8 45.36 -2.91 -17.72
CA LEU A 8 44.09 -3.49 -17.39
C LEU A 8 43.31 -2.46 -16.53
N LEU A 9 42.39 -1.74 -17.15
CA LEU A 9 41.36 -0.99 -16.44
C LEU A 9 40.36 -2.01 -15.84
N CYS A 10 40.57 -2.34 -14.57
CA CYS A 10 39.61 -3.09 -13.79
C CYS A 10 38.43 -2.11 -13.47
N GLY A 11 37.46 -2.03 -14.37
CA GLY A 11 36.20 -1.34 -14.12
C GLY A 11 35.46 -2.10 -13.04
N GLY A 12 35.48 -1.58 -11.81
CA GLY A 12 34.61 -2.09 -10.74
C GLY A 12 33.16 -1.91 -11.16
N ALA A 13 32.49 -3.01 -11.50
CA ALA A 13 31.04 -3.01 -11.65
C ALA A 13 30.47 -2.61 -10.28
N LEU A 14 29.89 -1.42 -10.20
CA LEU A 14 29.06 -1.03 -9.05
C LEU A 14 27.95 -2.06 -8.96
N ALA A 15 27.91 -2.81 -7.87
CA ALA A 15 26.84 -3.77 -7.64
C ALA A 15 25.51 -3.01 -7.59
N ALA A 16 24.56 -3.43 -8.41
CA ALA A 16 23.22 -2.84 -8.40
C ALA A 16 22.61 -2.93 -7.01
N SER A 17 21.99 -1.86 -6.54
CA SER A 17 21.42 -1.76 -5.20
C SER A 17 19.93 -1.50 -5.20
N LEU A 18 19.25 -1.97 -4.14
CA LEU A 18 17.85 -1.68 -3.87
C LEU A 18 17.72 -1.29 -2.40
N THR A 19 17.23 -0.08 -2.15
CA THR A 19 17.00 0.44 -0.79
C THR A 19 15.51 0.72 -0.59
N ILE A 20 14.96 0.23 0.54
CA ILE A 20 13.55 0.46 0.93
C ILE A 20 13.52 1.45 2.08
N HIS A 21 12.77 2.53 1.89
CA HIS A 21 12.41 3.49 2.91
C HIS A 21 10.94 3.26 3.31
N ALA A 22 10.73 2.76 4.50
CA ALA A 22 9.41 2.55 5.11
C ALA A 22 9.41 3.13 6.52
N PRO A 23 8.27 3.56 7.08
CA PRO A 23 8.20 3.96 8.48
C PRO A 23 8.46 2.74 9.38
N GLU A 24 9.12 2.97 10.52
CA GLU A 24 9.41 1.91 11.50
C GLU A 24 8.13 1.36 12.13
N GLU A 25 7.10 2.21 12.28
CA GLU A 25 5.83 1.83 12.89
C GLU A 25 4.63 2.51 12.22
N ALA A 26 3.46 1.88 12.32
CA ALA A 26 2.20 2.41 11.79
C ALA A 26 1.01 1.95 12.62
N LYS A 27 0.00 2.82 12.75
CA LYS A 27 -1.24 2.50 13.46
C LYS A 27 -2.15 1.59 12.63
N GLN A 28 -2.87 0.68 13.29
CA GLN A 28 -3.96 -0.05 12.66
C GLN A 28 -4.90 0.91 11.91
N GLY A 29 -5.36 0.53 10.71
CA GLY A 29 -6.27 1.33 9.91
C GLY A 29 -5.66 2.55 9.23
N SER A 30 -4.35 2.76 9.35
CA SER A 30 -3.63 3.80 8.62
C SER A 30 -3.14 3.32 7.25
N ALA A 31 -2.42 4.16 6.55
CA ALA A 31 -1.64 3.78 5.37
C ALA A 31 -0.19 4.20 5.58
N VAL A 32 0.73 3.42 5.03
CA VAL A 32 2.16 3.70 5.05
C VAL A 32 2.64 4.05 3.65
N LYS A 33 3.41 5.12 3.54
CA LYS A 33 4.11 5.47 2.32
C LYS A 33 5.45 4.74 2.32
N VAL A 34 5.67 3.92 1.30
CA VAL A 34 6.93 3.21 1.08
C VAL A 34 7.58 3.77 -0.18
N ARG A 35 8.86 4.09 -0.09
CA ARG A 35 9.68 4.52 -1.22
C ARG A 35 10.81 3.51 -1.41
N VAL A 36 11.04 3.12 -2.65
CA VAL A 36 12.16 2.26 -3.06
C VAL A 36 13.05 3.04 -4.01
N VAL A 37 14.36 2.97 -3.75
CA VAL A 37 15.40 3.52 -4.63
C VAL A 37 16.17 2.36 -5.23
N ILE A 38 16.37 2.37 -6.54
CA ILE A 38 17.16 1.38 -7.27
C ILE A 38 18.14 2.06 -8.22
N ASP A 39 19.30 1.45 -8.40
CA ASP A 39 20.34 1.95 -9.31
C ASP A 39 20.11 1.46 -10.75
N GLU A 40 19.28 0.42 -10.93
CA GLU A 40 18.93 -0.13 -12.24
C GLU A 40 17.84 0.71 -12.94
N GLN A 41 17.96 0.83 -14.27
CA GLN A 41 17.02 1.59 -15.11
C GLN A 41 15.78 0.76 -15.49
N LEU A 42 15.09 0.20 -14.49
CA LEU A 42 13.88 -0.59 -14.68
C LEU A 42 12.63 0.30 -14.72
N PRO A 43 11.69 0.08 -15.64
CA PRO A 43 10.49 0.91 -15.77
C PRO A 43 9.49 0.69 -14.64
N GLN A 44 9.56 -0.45 -13.95
CA GLN A 44 8.69 -0.80 -12.83
C GLN A 44 9.36 -1.77 -11.87
N LEU A 45 8.86 -1.82 -10.65
CA LEU A 45 9.18 -2.85 -9.66
C LEU A 45 7.88 -3.41 -9.04
N THR A 46 8.01 -4.46 -8.25
CA THR A 46 6.87 -5.08 -7.57
C THR A 46 7.01 -4.94 -6.06
N PHE A 47 6.00 -4.39 -5.41
CA PHE A 47 5.82 -4.50 -3.96
C PHE A 47 5.02 -5.75 -3.63
N THR A 48 5.46 -6.54 -2.66
CA THR A 48 4.64 -7.59 -2.04
C THR A 48 4.20 -7.10 -0.67
N TRP A 49 2.89 -7.02 -0.48
CA TRP A 49 2.25 -6.53 0.74
C TRP A 49 1.00 -7.35 1.05
N LEU A 50 0.89 -7.88 2.27
CA LEU A 50 -0.25 -8.71 2.70
C LEU A 50 -0.55 -9.85 1.72
N GLY A 51 0.49 -10.48 1.17
CA GLY A 51 0.37 -11.57 0.21
C GLY A 51 -0.06 -11.15 -1.20
N LYS A 52 -0.16 -9.85 -1.49
CA LYS A 52 -0.50 -9.32 -2.82
C LYS A 52 0.71 -8.68 -3.47
N ASN A 53 0.85 -8.89 -4.77
CA ASN A 53 1.85 -8.24 -5.60
C ASN A 53 1.24 -6.98 -6.24
N ILE A 54 1.93 -5.85 -6.07
CA ILE A 54 1.52 -4.53 -6.54
C ILE A 54 2.63 -4.02 -7.44
N ALA A 55 2.38 -3.94 -8.74
CA ALA A 55 3.30 -3.32 -9.68
C ALA A 55 3.32 -1.80 -9.47
N ALA A 56 4.50 -1.21 -9.43
CA ALA A 56 4.70 0.22 -9.28
C ALA A 56 5.64 0.73 -10.37
N PRO A 57 5.23 1.74 -11.15
CA PRO A 57 6.11 2.39 -12.10
C PRO A 57 7.24 3.08 -11.37
N THR A 58 8.41 3.13 -11.99
CA THR A 58 9.55 3.87 -11.48
C THR A 58 9.69 5.21 -12.20
N VAL A 59 10.19 6.20 -11.50
CA VAL A 59 10.49 7.54 -12.02
C VAL A 59 11.98 7.81 -11.85
N ALA A 60 12.61 8.46 -12.82
CA ALA A 60 14.01 8.88 -12.72
C ALA A 60 14.21 9.94 -11.64
N ASP A 61 15.27 9.80 -10.85
CA ASP A 61 15.64 10.72 -9.77
C ASP A 61 17.17 10.72 -9.58
N GLY A 62 17.86 11.72 -10.14
CA GLY A 62 19.29 11.95 -9.92
C GLY A 62 20.23 10.78 -10.26
N GLY A 63 19.97 10.02 -11.34
CA GLY A 63 20.74 8.85 -11.73
C GLY A 63 20.22 7.51 -11.18
N HIS A 64 19.32 7.55 -10.21
CA HIS A 64 18.58 6.42 -9.68
C HIS A 64 17.16 6.36 -10.27
N ARG A 65 16.45 5.31 -9.95
CA ARG A 65 15.01 5.25 -10.16
C ARG A 65 14.30 5.02 -8.84
N ILE A 66 13.18 5.67 -8.68
CA ILE A 66 12.35 5.56 -7.47
C ILE A 66 10.96 5.02 -7.82
N ALA A 67 10.42 4.20 -6.92
CA ALA A 67 9.01 3.85 -6.90
C ALA A 67 8.43 4.17 -5.53
N GLU A 68 7.18 4.59 -5.51
CA GLU A 68 6.44 4.86 -4.28
C GLU A 68 5.12 4.12 -4.28
N ALA A 69 4.75 3.57 -3.13
CA ALA A 69 3.45 2.97 -2.89
C ALA A 69 2.85 3.48 -1.59
N LEU A 70 1.52 3.59 -1.57
CA LEU A 70 0.75 3.81 -0.36
C LEU A 70 0.07 2.50 0.01
N LEU A 71 0.52 1.87 1.09
CA LEU A 71 0.14 0.52 1.48
C LEU A 71 -0.78 0.56 2.71
N PRO A 72 -1.98 -0.09 2.67
CA PRO A 72 -2.92 -0.03 3.78
C PRO A 72 -2.49 -0.92 4.94
N VAL A 73 -2.64 -0.43 6.16
CA VAL A 73 -2.50 -1.22 7.39
C VAL A 73 -3.89 -1.68 7.83
N PRO A 74 -4.18 -2.99 7.88
CA PRO A 74 -5.49 -3.48 8.28
C PRO A 74 -5.92 -3.00 9.68
N VAL A 75 -7.21 -2.73 9.87
CA VAL A 75 -7.77 -2.30 11.17
C VAL A 75 -7.65 -3.38 12.26
N ASN A 76 -7.49 -4.62 11.86
CA ASN A 76 -7.36 -5.78 12.73
C ASN A 76 -5.96 -6.44 12.64
N ALA A 77 -4.97 -5.74 12.10
CA ALA A 77 -3.60 -6.26 12.07
C ALA A 77 -3.10 -6.50 13.51
N ASP A 78 -2.70 -7.72 13.81
CA ASP A 78 -2.26 -8.17 15.14
C ASP A 78 -0.75 -8.44 15.22
N LYS A 79 -0.08 -8.42 14.06
CA LYS A 79 1.36 -8.68 13.88
C LYS A 79 2.00 -7.57 13.08
N ASP A 80 3.32 -7.47 13.21
CA ASP A 80 4.12 -6.60 12.36
C ASP A 80 4.00 -7.01 10.89
N LEU A 81 4.08 -6.03 10.02
CA LEU A 81 3.90 -6.21 8.58
C LEU A 81 5.26 -6.10 7.88
N ILE A 82 5.45 -6.96 6.90
CA ILE A 82 6.67 -6.96 6.09
C ILE A 82 6.32 -6.45 4.70
N VAL A 83 6.96 -5.38 4.27
CA VAL A 83 6.98 -4.98 2.87
C VAL A 83 8.20 -5.58 2.20
N GLN A 84 8.00 -6.21 1.06
CA GLN A 84 9.08 -6.66 0.18
C GLN A 84 8.99 -5.89 -1.13
N ALA A 85 10.12 -5.48 -1.66
CA ALA A 85 10.23 -4.92 -3.00
C ALA A 85 11.14 -5.80 -3.85
N THR A 86 10.76 -6.02 -5.09
CA THR A 86 11.53 -6.80 -6.08
C THR A 86 11.67 -5.98 -7.36
N ALA A 87 12.90 -5.83 -7.82
CA ALA A 87 13.27 -5.11 -9.03
C ALA A 87 14.30 -5.95 -9.80
N GLY A 88 13.87 -6.60 -10.90
CA GLY A 88 14.72 -7.58 -11.61
C GLY A 88 15.14 -8.70 -10.67
N THR A 89 16.43 -8.85 -10.46
CA THR A 89 17.03 -9.82 -9.53
C THR A 89 17.18 -9.29 -8.09
N LEU A 90 17.01 -7.99 -7.90
CA LEU A 90 17.16 -7.34 -6.60
C LEU A 90 15.92 -7.51 -5.76
N THR A 91 16.10 -7.84 -4.48
CA THR A 91 15.00 -7.95 -3.51
C THR A 91 15.43 -7.35 -2.19
N GLY A 92 14.54 -6.54 -1.61
CA GLY A 92 14.70 -5.97 -0.28
C GLY A 92 13.45 -6.18 0.57
N LYS A 93 13.59 -6.08 1.89
CA LYS A 93 12.49 -6.18 2.86
C LYS A 93 12.63 -5.11 3.92
N ALA A 94 11.50 -4.60 4.40
CA ALA A 94 11.44 -3.76 5.59
C ALA A 94 10.26 -4.21 6.46
N THR A 95 10.44 -4.14 7.78
CA THR A 95 9.39 -4.46 8.75
C THR A 95 8.75 -3.19 9.27
N VAL A 96 7.43 -3.16 9.30
CA VAL A 96 6.63 -2.06 9.87
C VAL A 96 5.93 -2.60 11.12
N LYS A 97 6.31 -2.10 12.28
CA LYS A 97 5.67 -2.44 13.55
C LYS A 97 4.24 -1.92 13.60
N VAL A 98 3.30 -2.78 13.96
CA VAL A 98 1.88 -2.39 14.05
C VAL A 98 1.53 -1.89 15.45
N LEU A 99 1.10 -0.64 15.53
CA LEU A 99 0.57 -0.04 16.74
C LEU A 99 -0.94 -0.29 16.83
N LYS A 100 -1.37 -0.95 17.91
CA LYS A 100 -2.79 -1.22 18.17
C LYS A 100 -3.54 0.07 18.46
N VAL A 101 -4.77 0.17 17.94
CA VAL A 101 -5.67 1.29 18.16
C VAL A 101 -6.93 0.80 18.88
N LYS A 102 -7.31 1.48 19.94
CA LYS A 102 -8.61 1.25 20.61
C LYS A 102 -9.69 1.99 19.79
N TRP A 103 -10.46 1.23 19.05
CA TRP A 103 -11.56 1.77 18.25
C TRP A 103 -12.78 2.05 19.11
N PRO A 104 -13.45 3.20 18.94
CA PRO A 104 -14.70 3.47 19.64
C PRO A 104 -15.80 2.51 19.19
N GLU A 105 -16.62 2.06 20.12
CA GLU A 105 -17.78 1.20 19.85
C GLU A 105 -19.08 1.95 20.17
N GLN A 106 -20.06 1.80 19.29
CA GLN A 106 -21.38 2.37 19.43
C GLN A 106 -22.44 1.28 19.29
N GLN A 107 -23.30 1.16 20.30
CA GLN A 107 -24.50 0.32 20.25
C GLN A 107 -25.62 1.08 19.55
N ILE A 108 -26.26 0.46 18.55
CA ILE A 108 -27.37 1.07 17.80
C ILE A 108 -28.53 0.08 17.77
N SER A 109 -29.69 0.52 18.19
CA SER A 109 -30.94 -0.23 18.04
C SER A 109 -31.65 0.15 16.74
N VAL A 110 -31.91 -0.84 15.90
CA VAL A 110 -32.61 -0.66 14.63
C VAL A 110 -33.68 -1.73 14.43
N LYS A 111 -34.66 -1.47 13.55
CA LYS A 111 -35.65 -2.49 13.18
C LYS A 111 -34.96 -3.74 12.66
N LYS A 112 -35.45 -4.94 13.03
CA LYS A 112 -34.88 -6.23 12.62
C LYS A 112 -34.74 -6.38 11.11
N THR A 113 -35.65 -5.78 10.33
CA THR A 113 -35.63 -5.79 8.86
C THR A 113 -34.40 -5.09 8.27
N PHE A 114 -33.73 -4.18 8.99
CA PHE A 114 -32.48 -3.58 8.54
C PHE A 114 -31.25 -4.47 8.76
N VAL A 115 -31.33 -5.37 9.76
CA VAL A 115 -30.26 -6.35 10.05
C VAL A 115 -30.47 -7.61 9.23
N ASN A 116 -31.73 -8.05 9.09
CA ASN A 116 -32.11 -9.22 8.32
C ASN A 116 -33.08 -8.80 7.18
N PRO A 117 -32.56 -8.36 6.04
CA PRO A 117 -33.39 -7.94 4.93
C PRO A 117 -34.26 -9.07 4.37
N PRO A 118 -35.47 -8.79 3.87
CA PRO A 118 -36.32 -9.80 3.24
C PRO A 118 -35.67 -10.35 1.96
N LYS A 119 -36.07 -11.58 1.57
CA LYS A 119 -35.48 -12.30 0.42
C LYS A 119 -35.51 -11.50 -0.88
N GLU A 120 -36.58 -10.74 -1.10
CA GLU A 120 -36.73 -9.89 -2.29
C GLU A 120 -35.64 -8.79 -2.36
N ALA A 121 -35.31 -8.20 -1.21
CA ALA A 121 -34.27 -7.20 -1.12
C ALA A 121 -32.85 -7.79 -1.34
N MET A 122 -32.65 -9.06 -0.99
CA MET A 122 -31.34 -9.72 -1.11
C MET A 122 -30.83 -9.76 -2.55
N LYS A 123 -31.71 -10.02 -3.54
CA LYS A 123 -31.31 -10.00 -4.97
C LYS A 123 -30.73 -8.65 -5.38
N ARG A 124 -31.36 -7.56 -4.96
CA ARG A 124 -30.88 -6.21 -5.24
C ARG A 124 -29.56 -5.93 -4.51
N ILE A 125 -29.48 -6.28 -3.24
CA ILE A 125 -28.28 -6.11 -2.41
C ILE A 125 -27.08 -6.84 -3.05
N ASP A 126 -27.27 -8.09 -3.51
CA ASP A 126 -26.20 -8.85 -4.12
C ASP A 126 -25.76 -8.29 -5.47
N ALA A 127 -26.71 -7.79 -6.29
CA ALA A 127 -26.40 -7.12 -7.54
C ALA A 127 -25.62 -5.81 -7.32
N GLU A 128 -26.04 -5.00 -6.35
CA GLU A 128 -25.36 -3.76 -5.96
C GLU A 128 -23.97 -4.04 -5.37
N ARG A 129 -23.84 -5.07 -4.53
CA ARG A 129 -22.54 -5.50 -3.99
C ARG A 129 -21.58 -5.92 -5.10
N LYS A 130 -22.05 -6.73 -6.07
CA LYS A 130 -21.24 -7.15 -7.22
C LYS A 130 -20.77 -5.95 -8.05
N LYS A 131 -21.64 -4.99 -8.32
CA LYS A 131 -21.33 -3.77 -9.05
C LYS A 131 -20.29 -2.91 -8.29
N SER A 132 -20.51 -2.69 -7.01
CA SER A 132 -19.61 -1.91 -6.15
C SER A 132 -18.23 -2.57 -6.03
N SER A 133 -18.19 -3.90 -5.81
CA SER A 133 -16.93 -4.65 -5.74
C SER A 133 -16.16 -4.59 -7.07
N GLY A 134 -16.85 -4.65 -8.21
CA GLY A 134 -16.21 -4.51 -9.51
C GLY A 134 -15.56 -3.12 -9.72
N ALA A 135 -16.19 -2.06 -9.19
CA ALA A 135 -15.63 -0.71 -9.25
C ALA A 135 -14.45 -0.52 -8.27
N ILE A 136 -14.61 -0.97 -7.01
CA ILE A 136 -13.61 -0.80 -5.95
C ILE A 136 -12.34 -1.63 -6.24
N ASN A 137 -12.50 -2.83 -6.81
CA ASN A 137 -11.37 -3.71 -7.11
C ASN A 137 -10.66 -3.37 -8.43
N ARG A 138 -11.09 -2.34 -9.14
CA ARG A 138 -10.40 -1.89 -10.35
C ARG A 138 -9.06 -1.26 -9.96
N VAL A 139 -7.97 -1.85 -10.43
CA VAL A 139 -6.63 -1.28 -10.28
C VAL A 139 -6.38 -0.35 -11.46
N THR A 140 -6.05 0.90 -11.18
CA THR A 140 -5.63 1.88 -12.19
C THR A 140 -4.10 1.89 -12.21
N PRO A 141 -3.46 1.63 -13.36
CA PRO A 141 -1.99 1.54 -13.44
C PRO A 141 -1.31 2.90 -13.20
N GLU A 142 -1.96 4.00 -13.56
CA GLU A 142 -1.43 5.33 -13.33
C GLU A 142 -1.73 5.83 -11.93
N ARG A 143 -0.75 6.50 -11.34
CA ARG A 143 -0.89 7.23 -10.08
C ARG A 143 -1.36 8.65 -10.34
N TYR A 144 -2.62 8.97 -10.04
CA TYR A 144 -3.17 10.31 -10.25
C TYR A 144 -2.96 11.28 -9.08
N TRP A 145 -2.56 10.79 -7.91
CA TRP A 145 -2.29 11.64 -6.75
C TRP A 145 -0.81 12.06 -6.71
N ARG A 146 -0.58 13.34 -6.31
CA ARG A 146 0.75 13.92 -6.09
C ARG A 146 0.71 14.76 -4.81
N GLY A 147 1.79 14.69 -4.02
CA GLY A 147 1.89 15.43 -2.76
C GLY A 147 0.97 14.89 -1.66
N GLU A 148 0.54 15.75 -0.76
CA GLU A 148 -0.29 15.41 0.39
C GLU A 148 -1.79 15.42 0.04
N PHE A 149 -2.54 14.55 0.73
CA PHE A 149 -4.00 14.55 0.63
C PHE A 149 -4.58 15.75 1.36
N GLN A 150 -5.44 16.49 0.67
CA GLN A 150 -6.12 17.65 1.23
C GLN A 150 -7.49 17.27 1.79
N ARG A 151 -7.92 18.01 2.81
CA ARG A 151 -9.26 17.85 3.35
C ARG A 151 -10.29 18.33 2.31
N PRO A 152 -11.26 17.48 1.89
CA PRO A 152 -12.14 17.81 0.77
C PRO A 152 -13.10 18.96 1.07
N VAL A 153 -13.52 19.12 2.33
CA VAL A 153 -14.43 20.19 2.75
C VAL A 153 -14.06 20.69 4.15
N PRO A 154 -14.25 21.99 4.46
CA PRO A 154 -14.20 22.48 5.84
C PRO A 154 -15.36 21.91 6.64
N GLY A 155 -15.21 21.81 7.96
CA GLY A 155 -16.28 21.35 8.86
C GLY A 155 -15.81 20.39 9.95
N VAL A 156 -16.74 19.89 10.74
CA VAL A 156 -16.47 18.94 11.82
C VAL A 156 -16.58 17.50 11.31
N VAL A 157 -15.67 16.65 11.75
CA VAL A 157 -15.76 15.21 11.46
C VAL A 157 -16.87 14.62 12.33
N THR A 158 -17.96 14.19 11.70
CA THR A 158 -19.13 13.62 12.41
C THR A 158 -18.97 12.13 12.69
N SER A 159 -18.15 11.42 11.93
CA SER A 159 -17.86 10.00 12.13
C SER A 159 -16.39 9.73 11.80
N ALA A 160 -15.61 9.40 12.81
CA ALA A 160 -14.21 9.05 12.61
C ALA A 160 -14.08 7.65 11.97
N PHE A 161 -13.00 7.46 11.21
CA PHE A 161 -12.63 6.15 10.67
C PHE A 161 -12.42 5.13 11.80
N GLY A 162 -12.82 3.87 11.56
CA GLY A 162 -12.55 2.74 12.46
C GLY A 162 -13.57 2.56 13.58
N GLY A 163 -14.54 3.47 13.75
CA GLY A 163 -15.63 3.29 14.70
C GLY A 163 -16.45 2.03 14.40
N ARG A 164 -16.64 1.17 15.42
CA ARG A 164 -17.46 -0.04 15.32
C ARG A 164 -18.89 0.26 15.71
N ARG A 165 -19.85 -0.23 14.95
CA ARG A 165 -21.27 -0.13 15.26
C ARG A 165 -21.85 -1.53 15.44
N MET A 166 -22.37 -1.78 16.64
CA MET A 166 -23.06 -3.02 16.99
C MET A 166 -24.56 -2.79 16.87
N PHE A 167 -25.25 -3.61 16.08
CA PHE A 167 -26.67 -3.51 15.84
C PHE A 167 -27.42 -4.55 16.64
N ASN A 168 -28.30 -4.09 17.54
CA ASN A 168 -29.21 -4.93 18.36
C ASN A 168 -28.48 -5.90 19.31
N GLY A 169 -27.27 -5.55 19.76
CA GLY A 169 -26.48 -6.33 20.70
C GLY A 169 -25.51 -7.26 20.03
#